data_ec680f19dec071b312726e5a67db7f9d
#
_entry.id   ec680f19dec071b312726e5a67db7f9d
#
_cell.length_a   1.000
_cell.length_b   1.000
_cell.length_c   1.000
_cell.angle_alpha   90.00
_cell.angle_beta   90.00
_cell.angle_gamma   90.00
#
_symmetry.space_group_name_H-M   'P 1'
#
loop_
_entity.id
_entity.type
_entity.pdbx_description
1 polymer ?
#
loop_
_entity_poly.entity_id
_entity_poly.type
_entity_poly.pdbx_seq_one_letter_code
_entity_poly.pdbx_strand_id
1 'polypeptide(L)'
;MQMLLSYSWMLIPILGILFYKFTLRAFFGMIIIPEDKIGLVTKKFVLFGANKSLPDGKIIALNGEAGFQADTLAPGLYWGYWVWQFSIQQSDLTVIPKGKIGLLTAKDGKQLPTGSILARHIECDNFQDTRAFLTNGGQRGKQVNYLNNGVYRINPFLFEMFIADITYIEDGMVGVITALDGTPLDQGSIAGSTIEGHNNFQDFDKFLEKGGQRGLQVQVVQAGNYSLNPWAVEVEKKEMTSIPIGHVGVVISYVGDEGVDTTGDTFKHGNIVKKGQKGVCITPLDPGKYAINPYTQKIEIVPTTNLVLNWANARSESHNLDKNLSTITVRSKDGFPFNLDVSQIIHIPSTEAPKVIARFGSMSNLVSQVLEPTIGNYFRNSAQGSDVISFLSTRQERQNAAKAQISKVLDEYNVHAVDTLIGDITPPESLMKTLTDRKIAQEEEITFETQKKAQDQRKTLESAKALADMQGQMVSAQQSVEISQREAEAAVKRSEGEAKAMELKAGAQAKAKKMMAEADAAQIKLTGDAEASKIAAIGKSTAEAYEQQVKAMGGDNFAKFKITEMIGTNGIKIIPEILISGNDGGNGPISGLLGMELLKQIQGKESKKDQTDINDKSNKA
;
A
#
# COMPACT_ATOMS: atom_id res chain seq x y z
N MET A 1 -12.70 -97.80 19.46
CA MET A 1 -11.75 -96.88 20.11
C MET A 1 -10.32 -97.05 19.58
N GLN A 2 -9.81 -98.26 19.30
CA GLN A 2 -8.48 -98.50 18.78
C GLN A 2 -8.29 -98.02 17.31
N MET A 3 -9.33 -98.05 16.48
CA MET A 3 -9.25 -97.54 15.07
C MET A 3 -9.13 -96.02 14.97
N LEU A 4 -9.60 -95.25 15.93
CA LEU A 4 -9.45 -93.80 15.95
C LEU A 4 -8.04 -93.34 16.39
N LEU A 5 -7.37 -94.14 17.19
CA LEU A 5 -5.99 -93.91 17.64
C LEU A 5 -4.95 -94.22 16.50
N SER A 6 -5.25 -95.13 15.62
CA SER A 6 -4.34 -95.47 14.53
C SER A 6 -4.24 -94.40 13.43
N TYR A 7 -5.20 -93.53 13.30
CA TYR A 7 -5.18 -92.40 12.33
C TYR A 7 -4.83 -91.05 12.96
N SER A 8 -4.63 -91.04 14.28
CA SER A 8 -4.29 -89.79 14.96
C SER A 8 -2.99 -89.13 14.50
N TRP A 9 -2.02 -89.96 14.02
CA TRP A 9 -0.78 -89.46 13.44
C TRP A 9 -0.97 -88.73 12.11
N MET A 10 -2.04 -89.03 11.34
CA MET A 10 -2.39 -88.31 10.10
C MET A 10 -3.03 -86.92 10.43
N LEU A 11 -3.62 -86.73 11.61
CA LEU A 11 -4.14 -85.45 12.03
C LEU A 11 -3.02 -84.47 12.36
N ILE A 12 -1.84 -84.95 12.75
CA ILE A 12 -0.70 -84.06 13.11
C ILE A 12 -0.21 -83.30 11.87
N PRO A 13 0.04 -83.84 10.71
CA PRO A 13 0.42 -83.05 9.53
C PRO A 13 -0.73 -82.17 8.99
N ILE A 14 -1.99 -82.63 9.09
CA ILE A 14 -3.18 -81.80 8.75
C ILE A 14 -3.32 -80.60 9.66
N LEU A 15 -3.21 -80.82 10.97
CA LEU A 15 -3.15 -79.74 11.95
C LEU A 15 -1.92 -78.86 11.71
N GLY A 16 -0.76 -79.43 11.41
CA GLY A 16 0.44 -78.70 11.04
C GLY A 16 0.26 -77.81 9.80
N ILE A 17 -0.46 -78.28 8.79
CA ILE A 17 -0.81 -77.51 7.59
C ILE A 17 -1.87 -76.46 7.91
N LEU A 18 -2.87 -76.79 8.70
CA LEU A 18 -3.94 -75.87 9.10
C LEU A 18 -3.40 -74.73 9.97
N PHE A 19 -2.46 -75.05 10.85
CA PHE A 19 -1.81 -74.11 11.76
C PHE A 19 -0.38 -73.76 11.37
N TYR A 20 0.01 -73.92 10.08
CA TYR A 20 1.41 -73.75 9.61
C TYR A 20 2.00 -72.41 10.01
N LYS A 21 1.21 -71.32 9.93
CA LYS A 21 1.64 -70.00 10.37
C LYS A 21 1.94 -69.97 11.87
N PHE A 22 1.14 -70.64 12.68
CA PHE A 22 1.35 -70.72 14.10
C PHE A 22 2.59 -71.58 14.45
N THR A 23 2.75 -72.74 13.79
CA THR A 23 3.90 -73.64 14.01
C THR A 23 5.21 -72.95 13.57
N LEU A 24 5.24 -72.34 12.39
CA LEU A 24 6.40 -71.59 11.93
C LEU A 24 6.76 -70.44 12.87
N ARG A 25 5.76 -69.76 13.41
CA ARG A 25 5.96 -68.67 14.41
C ARG A 25 6.46 -69.20 15.73
N ALA A 26 5.92 -70.30 16.21
CA ALA A 26 6.27 -70.84 17.51
C ALA A 26 7.64 -71.57 17.53
N PHE A 27 7.95 -72.36 16.51
CA PHE A 27 9.18 -73.17 16.46
C PHE A 27 10.35 -72.48 15.78
N PHE A 28 10.10 -71.71 14.68
CA PHE A 28 11.17 -71.04 13.94
C PHE A 28 11.23 -69.53 14.22
N GLY A 29 10.27 -69.02 15.01
CA GLY A 29 10.22 -67.59 15.26
C GLY A 29 9.97 -66.76 14.00
N MET A 30 9.22 -67.34 13.02
CA MET A 30 8.94 -66.63 11.76
C MET A 30 7.92 -65.52 11.99
N ILE A 31 8.24 -64.35 11.47
CA ILE A 31 7.32 -63.22 11.40
C ILE A 31 7.37 -62.55 10.04
N ILE A 32 6.22 -62.15 9.56
CA ILE A 32 6.06 -61.41 8.32
C ILE A 32 5.59 -59.98 8.69
N ILE A 33 6.32 -59.01 8.23
CA ILE A 33 5.97 -57.61 8.36
C ILE A 33 5.44 -57.14 6.98
N PRO A 34 4.18 -56.69 6.91
CA PRO A 34 3.59 -56.13 5.70
C PRO A 34 4.35 -54.87 5.20
N GLU A 35 4.16 -54.51 3.92
CA GLU A 35 4.82 -53.37 3.29
C GLU A 35 4.43 -52.01 3.92
N ASP A 36 3.22 -51.93 4.45
CA ASP A 36 2.65 -50.74 5.07
C ASP A 36 2.99 -50.60 6.57
N LYS A 37 3.76 -51.54 7.15
CA LYS A 37 4.03 -51.62 8.58
C LYS A 37 5.51 -51.78 8.92
N ILE A 38 5.82 -51.46 10.15
CA ILE A 38 7.10 -51.75 10.80
C ILE A 38 6.90 -52.71 11.95
N GLY A 39 7.87 -53.56 12.21
CA GLY A 39 7.89 -54.45 13.35
C GLY A 39 8.67 -53.84 14.51
N LEU A 40 7.99 -53.61 15.60
CA LEU A 40 8.57 -53.09 16.87
C LEU A 40 8.92 -54.26 17.76
N VAL A 41 10.21 -54.45 18.03
CA VAL A 41 10.71 -55.59 18.76
C VAL A 41 10.83 -55.26 20.26
N THR A 42 10.16 -56.06 21.07
CA THR A 42 10.35 -56.05 22.51
C THR A 42 10.92 -57.40 22.94
N LYS A 43 12.09 -57.40 23.56
CA LYS A 43 12.71 -58.62 24.08
C LYS A 43 12.27 -58.79 25.54
N LYS A 44 11.60 -59.87 25.84
CA LYS A 44 11.00 -60.12 27.16
C LYS A 44 12.06 -60.46 28.21
N PHE A 45 13.08 -61.23 27.83
CA PHE A 45 14.19 -61.64 28.71
C PHE A 45 15.41 -62.07 27.90
N VAL A 46 16.55 -62.12 28.55
CA VAL A 46 17.84 -62.57 27.99
C VAL A 46 18.22 -63.89 28.64
N LEU A 47 18.39 -64.91 27.80
CA LEU A 47 18.75 -66.28 28.27
C LEU A 47 20.22 -66.35 28.69
N PHE A 48 21.12 -65.82 27.82
CA PHE A 48 22.57 -65.89 27.99
C PHE A 48 23.17 -64.50 27.66
N GLY A 49 24.18 -64.08 28.44
CA GLY A 49 24.88 -62.81 28.23
C GLY A 49 25.06 -62.01 29.54
N ALA A 50 26.01 -61.07 29.52
CA ALA A 50 26.33 -60.21 30.63
C ALA A 50 25.28 -59.10 30.85
N ASN A 51 24.67 -58.60 29.81
CA ASN A 51 23.69 -57.50 29.85
C ASN A 51 22.26 -58.03 29.86
N LYS A 52 21.74 -58.39 31.02
CA LYS A 52 20.39 -58.94 31.15
C LYS A 52 19.29 -57.90 31.26
N SER A 53 19.59 -56.74 31.85
CA SER A 53 18.66 -55.63 32.09
C SER A 53 19.17 -54.35 31.48
N LEU A 54 18.25 -53.45 31.19
CA LEU A 54 18.59 -52.08 30.77
C LEU A 54 19.31 -51.34 31.87
N PRO A 55 20.31 -50.50 31.57
CA PRO A 55 20.89 -49.55 32.50
C PRO A 55 19.82 -48.60 33.07
N ASP A 56 20.01 -48.12 34.30
CA ASP A 56 19.10 -47.17 34.91
C ASP A 56 18.92 -45.91 34.06
N GLY A 57 17.68 -45.49 33.90
CA GLY A 57 17.31 -44.32 33.12
C GLY A 57 17.28 -44.51 31.60
N LYS A 58 17.56 -45.74 31.08
CA LYS A 58 17.41 -46.09 29.69
C LYS A 58 16.08 -46.77 29.39
N ILE A 59 15.50 -46.49 28.24
CA ILE A 59 14.24 -47.07 27.78
C ILE A 59 14.47 -48.05 26.65
N ILE A 60 15.47 -47.77 25.81
CA ILE A 60 15.77 -48.52 24.58
C ILE A 60 17.01 -49.40 24.77
N ALA A 61 16.88 -50.66 24.41
CA ALA A 61 17.95 -51.64 24.44
C ALA A 61 18.79 -51.57 23.17
N LEU A 62 20.10 -51.40 23.32
CA LEU A 62 21.08 -51.30 22.22
C LEU A 62 21.90 -52.61 22.05
N ASN A 63 22.29 -53.25 23.15
CA ASN A 63 23.23 -54.36 23.13
C ASN A 63 22.55 -55.71 23.42
N GLY A 64 21.26 -55.80 23.08
CA GLY A 64 20.50 -57.03 23.22
C GLY A 64 19.94 -57.27 24.65
N GLU A 65 19.92 -56.25 25.48
CA GLU A 65 19.22 -56.27 26.81
C GLU A 65 17.73 -56.57 26.61
N ALA A 66 17.06 -56.98 27.69
CA ALA A 66 15.61 -57.09 27.72
C ALA A 66 14.96 -55.68 27.68
N GLY A 67 13.83 -55.56 27.00
CA GLY A 67 13.12 -54.29 26.81
C GLY A 67 12.87 -53.97 25.33
N PHE A 68 12.49 -52.73 25.08
CA PHE A 68 12.25 -52.18 23.74
C PHE A 68 13.57 -52.12 23.00
N GLN A 69 13.63 -52.79 21.81
CA GLN A 69 14.86 -52.82 21.02
C GLN A 69 14.97 -51.56 20.16
N ALA A 70 16.21 -51.09 19.94
CA ALA A 70 16.49 -49.97 19.04
C ALA A 70 16.12 -50.29 17.62
N ASP A 71 16.49 -51.47 17.17
CA ASP A 71 16.27 -51.93 15.80
C ASP A 71 14.80 -52.24 15.54
N THR A 72 14.26 -51.71 14.46
CA THR A 72 12.93 -52.01 13.96
C THR A 72 13.05 -53.00 12.79
N LEU A 73 12.04 -53.82 12.61
CA LEU A 73 11.97 -54.71 11.47
C LEU A 73 11.30 -53.99 10.29
N ALA A 74 12.00 -53.88 9.18
CA ALA A 74 11.44 -53.40 7.92
C ALA A 74 10.41 -54.42 7.36
N PRO A 75 9.62 -54.03 6.34
CA PRO A 75 8.78 -54.97 5.63
C PRO A 75 9.59 -56.17 5.13
N GLY A 76 9.06 -57.37 5.35
CA GLY A 76 9.77 -58.60 4.93
C GLY A 76 9.51 -59.79 5.84
N LEU A 77 10.24 -60.87 5.55
CA LEU A 77 10.20 -62.13 6.30
C LEU A 77 11.42 -62.25 7.20
N TYR A 78 11.18 -62.49 8.48
CA TYR A 78 12.23 -62.62 9.48
C TYR A 78 12.09 -63.94 10.26
N TRP A 79 13.23 -64.46 10.71
CA TRP A 79 13.34 -65.71 11.46
C TRP A 79 14.02 -65.46 12.80
N GLY A 80 13.83 -66.34 13.80
CA GLY A 80 14.49 -66.28 15.07
C GLY A 80 13.81 -65.37 16.12
N TYR A 81 12.62 -64.86 15.81
CA TYR A 81 11.83 -64.06 16.76
C TYR A 81 10.80 -64.90 17.49
N TRP A 82 11.28 -65.80 18.33
CA TRP A 82 10.43 -66.68 19.11
C TRP A 82 9.45 -65.96 20.02
N VAL A 83 8.17 -66.33 19.98
CA VAL A 83 7.08 -65.67 20.71
C VAL A 83 7.29 -65.66 22.22
N TRP A 84 7.99 -66.68 22.74
CA TRP A 84 8.31 -66.76 24.18
C TRP A 84 9.41 -65.77 24.61
N GLN A 85 10.33 -65.38 23.70
CA GLN A 85 11.42 -64.46 23.98
C GLN A 85 11.13 -63.06 23.48
N PHE A 86 10.46 -62.94 22.35
CA PHE A 86 10.16 -61.67 21.73
C PHE A 86 8.65 -61.39 21.65
N SER A 87 8.29 -60.12 21.79
CA SER A 87 6.98 -59.59 21.44
C SER A 87 7.17 -58.61 20.31
N ILE A 88 6.56 -58.87 19.15
CA ILE A 88 6.65 -58.00 18.00
C ILE A 88 5.29 -57.37 17.78
N GLN A 89 5.25 -56.05 17.92
CA GLN A 89 4.10 -55.22 17.63
C GLN A 89 4.25 -54.60 16.27
N GLN A 90 3.26 -54.79 15.40
CA GLN A 90 3.23 -54.11 14.10
C GLN A 90 2.62 -52.74 14.27
N SER A 91 3.32 -51.72 13.79
CA SER A 91 2.85 -50.33 13.77
C SER A 91 2.81 -49.85 12.33
N ASP A 92 1.86 -49.00 12.00
CA ASP A 92 1.76 -48.42 10.68
C ASP A 92 2.95 -47.49 10.43
N LEU A 93 3.32 -47.34 9.13
CA LEU A 93 4.30 -46.35 8.74
C LEU A 93 3.81 -44.95 9.05
N THR A 94 4.72 -44.09 9.44
CA THR A 94 4.40 -42.72 9.73
C THR A 94 4.32 -41.90 8.47
N VAL A 95 3.12 -41.39 8.15
CA VAL A 95 2.87 -40.59 6.93
C VAL A 95 2.76 -39.13 7.33
N ILE A 96 3.60 -38.30 6.71
CA ILE A 96 3.52 -36.85 6.85
C ILE A 96 2.91 -36.28 5.57
N PRO A 97 1.71 -35.68 5.62
CA PRO A 97 1.03 -35.13 4.47
C PRO A 97 1.79 -33.93 3.86
N LYS A 98 1.49 -33.60 2.61
CA LYS A 98 1.97 -32.35 1.98
C LYS A 98 1.49 -31.13 2.76
N GLY A 99 2.35 -30.14 2.89
CA GLY A 99 2.05 -28.93 3.63
C GLY A 99 2.19 -29.08 5.16
N LYS A 100 2.73 -30.20 5.62
CA LYS A 100 3.00 -30.46 7.04
C LYS A 100 4.41 -30.94 7.27
N ILE A 101 4.89 -30.79 8.49
CA ILE A 101 6.18 -31.29 8.98
C ILE A 101 5.95 -32.20 10.17
N GLY A 102 6.82 -33.19 10.33
CA GLY A 102 6.84 -34.09 11.49
C GLY A 102 7.87 -33.65 12.51
N LEU A 103 7.42 -33.36 13.70
CA LEU A 103 8.26 -32.98 14.83
C LEU A 103 8.43 -34.18 15.76
N LEU A 104 9.65 -34.41 16.22
CA LEU A 104 9.97 -35.57 17.04
C LEU A 104 10.44 -35.18 18.42
N THR A 105 9.97 -35.93 19.41
CA THR A 105 10.47 -35.88 20.77
C THR A 105 11.08 -37.25 21.10
N ALA A 106 12.37 -37.30 21.41
CA ALA A 106 13.05 -38.51 21.82
C ALA A 106 12.79 -38.78 23.32
N LYS A 107 12.35 -40.00 23.65
CA LYS A 107 12.07 -40.47 25.02
C LYS A 107 13.32 -40.93 25.73
N ASP A 108 14.36 -41.33 24.96
CA ASP A 108 15.66 -41.78 25.49
C ASP A 108 16.80 -41.08 24.74
N GLY A 109 17.98 -41.08 25.32
CA GLY A 109 19.17 -40.45 24.80
C GLY A 109 20.01 -39.80 25.90
N LYS A 110 20.97 -38.96 25.51
CA LYS A 110 21.74 -38.12 26.42
C LYS A 110 20.83 -36.99 26.97
N GLN A 111 21.14 -36.51 28.15
CA GLN A 111 20.47 -35.32 28.68
C GLN A 111 20.83 -34.08 27.86
N LEU A 112 19.86 -33.17 27.71
CA LEU A 112 20.09 -31.87 27.11
C LEU A 112 21.07 -31.06 27.96
N PRO A 113 21.96 -30.27 27.35
CA PRO A 113 22.75 -29.29 28.06
C PRO A 113 21.87 -28.30 28.82
N THR A 114 22.36 -27.83 29.96
CA THR A 114 21.63 -26.84 30.76
C THR A 114 21.43 -25.56 29.93
N GLY A 115 20.17 -25.12 29.82
CA GLY A 115 19.80 -23.93 29.07
C GLY A 115 19.34 -24.17 27.62
N SER A 116 19.55 -25.38 27.08
CA SER A 116 19.02 -25.77 25.75
C SER A 116 17.62 -26.35 25.90
N ILE A 117 16.75 -26.01 24.97
CA ILE A 117 15.36 -26.51 24.88
C ILE A 117 15.26 -27.63 23.85
N LEU A 118 16.09 -27.54 22.80
CA LEU A 118 16.11 -28.46 21.68
C LEU A 118 17.36 -29.34 21.68
N ALA A 119 17.16 -30.58 21.31
CA ALA A 119 18.22 -31.55 21.06
C ALA A 119 18.89 -31.25 19.71
N ARG A 120 20.22 -31.32 19.70
CA ARG A 120 21.01 -31.09 18.49
C ARG A 120 20.78 -32.18 17.45
N HIS A 121 21.03 -31.84 16.21
CA HIS A 121 20.95 -32.81 15.12
C HIS A 121 21.97 -33.92 15.26
N ILE A 122 21.53 -35.14 15.02
CA ILE A 122 22.38 -36.34 14.90
C ILE A 122 22.02 -37.04 13.61
N GLU A 123 23.01 -37.39 12.82
CA GLU A 123 22.79 -38.14 11.58
C GLU A 123 22.30 -39.55 11.91
N CYS A 124 21.09 -39.90 11.50
CA CYS A 124 20.40 -41.15 11.83
C CYS A 124 19.30 -41.49 10.81
N ASP A 125 19.57 -41.27 9.53
CA ASP A 125 18.64 -41.54 8.44
C ASP A 125 17.24 -40.97 8.69
N ASN A 126 17.15 -39.67 8.91
CA ASN A 126 15.89 -38.99 9.21
C ASN A 126 15.13 -39.65 10.39
N PHE A 127 15.80 -39.94 11.48
CA PHE A 127 15.29 -40.60 12.69
C PHE A 127 14.78 -42.03 12.48
N GLN A 128 15.01 -42.65 11.30
CA GLN A 128 14.60 -44.02 11.03
C GLN A 128 15.59 -45.02 11.64
N ASP A 129 16.88 -44.65 11.74
CA ASP A 129 17.89 -45.47 12.42
C ASP A 129 18.00 -45.06 13.90
N THR A 130 17.21 -45.74 14.72
CA THR A 130 17.16 -45.55 16.17
C THR A 130 18.49 -45.89 16.84
N ARG A 131 19.21 -46.91 16.32
CA ARG A 131 20.53 -47.34 16.83
C ARG A 131 21.56 -46.25 16.58
N ALA A 132 21.68 -45.77 15.36
CA ALA A 132 22.58 -44.68 15.00
C ALA A 132 22.30 -43.43 15.84
N PHE A 133 21.02 -43.07 16.04
CA PHE A 133 20.65 -41.94 16.90
C PHE A 133 21.24 -42.07 18.31
N LEU A 134 21.02 -43.21 18.97
CA LEU A 134 21.46 -43.41 20.34
C LEU A 134 22.98 -43.57 20.48
N THR A 135 23.66 -44.25 19.51
CA THR A 135 25.11 -44.46 19.52
C THR A 135 25.90 -43.22 19.19
N ASN A 136 25.40 -42.39 18.25
CA ASN A 136 26.03 -41.13 17.87
C ASN A 136 25.76 -40.00 18.88
N GLY A 137 25.06 -40.30 19.97
CA GLY A 137 24.89 -39.36 21.07
C GLY A 137 23.61 -38.53 21.00
N GLY A 138 22.58 -39.06 20.38
CA GLY A 138 21.25 -38.46 20.34
C GLY A 138 20.76 -38.04 21.71
N GLN A 139 20.11 -36.89 21.76
CA GLN A 139 19.66 -36.27 23.02
C GLN A 139 18.17 -36.50 23.22
N ARG A 140 17.80 -36.71 24.49
CA ARG A 140 16.41 -36.85 24.91
C ARG A 140 15.72 -35.48 24.81
N GLY A 141 14.44 -35.48 24.39
CA GLY A 141 13.60 -34.28 24.32
C GLY A 141 13.25 -33.88 22.88
N LYS A 142 12.75 -32.67 22.73
CA LYS A 142 12.33 -32.12 21.44
C LYS A 142 13.53 -31.98 20.50
N GLN A 143 13.41 -32.51 19.30
CA GLN A 143 14.48 -32.48 18.32
C GLN A 143 14.47 -31.17 17.52
N VAL A 144 15.63 -30.65 17.20
CA VAL A 144 15.78 -29.41 16.42
C VAL A 144 15.31 -29.61 15.00
N ASN A 145 15.67 -30.76 14.41
CA ASN A 145 15.29 -31.08 13.04
C ASN A 145 13.89 -31.69 12.98
N TYR A 146 13.26 -31.51 11.85
CA TYR A 146 11.92 -32.01 11.54
C TYR A 146 11.97 -32.92 10.32
N LEU A 147 10.93 -33.70 10.13
CA LEU A 147 10.73 -34.51 8.92
C LEU A 147 9.84 -33.75 7.93
N ASN A 148 10.22 -33.77 6.68
CA ASN A 148 9.41 -33.25 5.59
C ASN A 148 8.27 -34.22 5.23
N ASN A 149 7.40 -33.81 4.28
CA ASN A 149 6.37 -34.69 3.76
C ASN A 149 6.99 -35.98 3.20
N GLY A 150 6.39 -37.12 3.55
CA GLY A 150 6.90 -38.44 3.18
C GLY A 150 6.36 -39.55 4.06
N VAL A 151 6.91 -40.73 3.86
CA VAL A 151 6.60 -41.92 4.62
C VAL A 151 7.87 -42.40 5.33
N TYR A 152 7.79 -42.54 6.64
CA TYR A 152 8.94 -42.82 7.49
C TYR A 152 8.71 -44.01 8.41
N ARG A 153 9.79 -44.74 8.70
CA ARG A 153 9.79 -45.89 9.62
C ARG A 153 10.25 -45.41 11.02
N ILE A 154 9.42 -44.67 11.69
CA ILE A 154 9.77 -44.11 13.02
C ILE A 154 9.48 -45.16 14.11
N ASN A 155 10.43 -45.36 15.00
CA ASN A 155 10.26 -46.21 16.17
C ASN A 155 9.50 -45.46 17.29
N PRO A 156 8.21 -45.76 17.56
CA PRO A 156 7.41 -45.05 18.56
C PRO A 156 7.82 -45.36 20.03
N PHE A 157 8.66 -46.37 20.23
CA PHE A 157 9.23 -46.61 21.56
C PHE A 157 10.26 -45.52 21.92
N LEU A 158 11.01 -45.04 20.91
CA LEU A 158 11.99 -43.96 21.12
C LEU A 158 11.38 -42.60 20.84
N PHE A 159 10.68 -42.47 19.73
CA PHE A 159 10.21 -41.17 19.26
C PHE A 159 8.70 -41.01 19.39
N GLU A 160 8.29 -39.91 19.92
CA GLU A 160 6.92 -39.44 19.83
C GLU A 160 6.85 -38.38 18.72
N MET A 161 5.89 -38.52 17.83
CA MET A 161 5.76 -37.62 16.69
C MET A 161 4.54 -36.71 16.84
N PHE A 162 4.73 -35.45 16.46
CA PHE A 162 3.71 -34.43 16.34
C PHE A 162 3.72 -33.89 14.90
N ILE A 163 2.56 -33.74 14.31
CA ILE A 163 2.43 -33.17 12.98
C ILE A 163 2.04 -31.70 13.13
N ALA A 164 2.83 -30.82 12.52
CA ALA A 164 2.57 -29.37 12.47
C ALA A 164 2.42 -28.91 11.02
N ASP A 165 1.68 -27.84 10.84
CA ASP A 165 1.57 -27.19 9.51
C ASP A 165 2.85 -26.40 9.20
N ILE A 166 3.18 -26.30 7.91
CA ILE A 166 4.23 -25.38 7.45
C ILE A 166 3.76 -23.94 7.68
N THR A 167 4.71 -23.06 7.93
CA THR A 167 4.41 -21.64 8.08
C THR A 167 4.26 -21.00 6.70
N TYR A 168 3.07 -20.47 6.44
CA TYR A 168 2.78 -19.68 5.25
C TYR A 168 2.80 -18.20 5.60
N ILE A 169 3.58 -17.42 4.87
CA ILE A 169 3.63 -15.95 4.96
C ILE A 169 3.03 -15.40 3.66
N GLU A 170 1.99 -14.60 3.79
CA GLU A 170 1.23 -14.05 2.68
C GLU A 170 2.02 -12.96 1.94
N ASP A 171 1.66 -12.72 0.67
CA ASP A 171 2.24 -11.63 -0.10
C ASP A 171 1.97 -10.27 0.56
N GLY A 172 3.01 -9.46 0.67
CA GLY A 172 2.92 -8.17 1.36
C GLY A 172 3.09 -8.24 2.87
N MET A 173 3.26 -9.45 3.42
CA MET A 173 3.58 -9.67 4.82
C MET A 173 5.04 -10.07 5.00
N VAL A 174 5.53 -9.92 6.21
CA VAL A 174 6.86 -10.33 6.65
C VAL A 174 6.72 -11.12 7.95
N GLY A 175 7.46 -12.23 8.05
CA GLY A 175 7.54 -13.03 9.28
C GLY A 175 8.65 -12.50 10.19
N VAL A 176 8.28 -11.95 11.31
CA VAL A 176 9.20 -11.60 12.40
C VAL A 176 9.47 -12.84 13.22
N ILE A 177 10.72 -13.18 13.38
CA ILE A 177 11.17 -14.42 14.02
C ILE A 177 11.60 -14.16 15.46
N THR A 178 11.07 -14.99 16.36
CA THR A 178 11.56 -15.12 17.73
C THR A 178 12.12 -16.53 17.91
N ALA A 179 13.42 -16.65 18.09
CA ALA A 179 14.08 -17.92 18.38
C ALA A 179 13.82 -18.34 19.82
N LEU A 180 13.33 -19.55 20.02
CA LEU A 180 12.98 -20.07 21.34
C LEU A 180 14.19 -20.73 22.02
N ASP A 181 15.18 -21.16 21.24
CA ASP A 181 16.43 -21.75 21.73
C ASP A 181 17.65 -21.02 21.16
N GLY A 182 18.78 -21.13 21.81
CA GLY A 182 20.05 -20.49 21.46
C GLY A 182 20.78 -19.89 22.65
N THR A 183 21.89 -19.21 22.36
CA THR A 183 22.63 -18.48 23.40
C THR A 183 21.81 -17.29 23.90
N PRO A 184 21.97 -16.86 25.15
CA PRO A 184 21.34 -15.64 25.63
C PRO A 184 21.74 -14.43 24.78
N LEU A 185 20.85 -13.45 24.67
CA LEU A 185 21.18 -12.16 24.06
C LEU A 185 22.28 -11.47 24.86
N ASP A 186 23.13 -10.74 24.16
CA ASP A 186 24.13 -9.88 24.79
C ASP A 186 23.45 -8.79 25.62
N GLN A 187 24.12 -8.39 26.70
CA GLN A 187 23.58 -7.39 27.60
C GLN A 187 23.36 -6.05 26.88
N GLY A 188 22.11 -5.57 26.87
CA GLY A 188 21.73 -4.34 26.17
C GLY A 188 21.24 -4.55 24.73
N SER A 189 21.36 -5.76 24.18
CA SER A 189 20.79 -6.10 22.88
C SER A 189 19.31 -6.47 23.00
N ILE A 190 18.49 -5.99 22.07
CA ILE A 190 17.05 -6.28 22.01
C ILE A 190 16.72 -7.39 21.02
N ALA A 191 17.65 -7.74 20.13
CA ALA A 191 17.49 -8.79 19.14
C ALA A 191 18.84 -9.46 18.84
N GLY A 192 18.77 -10.73 18.43
CA GLY A 192 19.92 -11.51 18.01
C GLY A 192 20.54 -10.98 16.72
N SER A 193 21.85 -11.09 16.63
CA SER A 193 22.62 -10.66 15.45
C SER A 193 22.26 -11.47 14.20
N THR A 194 22.50 -10.89 13.04
CA THR A 194 22.27 -11.55 11.75
C THR A 194 23.21 -12.74 11.58
N ILE A 195 22.68 -13.91 11.27
CA ILE A 195 23.40 -15.14 10.97
C ILE A 195 23.04 -15.59 9.56
N GLU A 196 24.03 -16.05 8.81
CA GLU A 196 23.81 -16.54 7.45
C GLU A 196 23.88 -18.08 7.37
N GLY A 197 23.21 -18.66 6.37
CA GLY A 197 23.34 -20.07 6.02
C GLY A 197 22.37 -21.01 6.75
N HIS A 198 21.38 -20.49 7.47
CA HIS A 198 20.34 -21.27 8.13
C HIS A 198 19.03 -21.36 7.31
N ASN A 199 19.07 -21.02 6.02
CA ASN A 199 17.94 -21.14 5.09
C ASN A 199 16.63 -20.55 5.64
N ASN A 200 16.63 -19.27 6.01
CA ASN A 200 15.46 -18.60 6.61
C ASN A 200 14.93 -19.35 7.85
N PHE A 201 15.81 -19.76 8.76
CA PHE A 201 15.51 -20.51 9.99
C PHE A 201 14.93 -21.91 9.80
N GLN A 202 14.87 -22.43 8.56
CA GLN A 202 14.46 -23.80 8.30
C GLN A 202 15.52 -24.82 8.78
N ASP A 203 16.81 -24.49 8.61
CA ASP A 203 17.95 -25.24 9.14
C ASP A 203 18.37 -24.67 10.50
N PHE A 204 17.49 -24.83 11.50
CA PHE A 204 17.70 -24.20 12.82
C PHE A 204 18.93 -24.73 13.56
N ASP A 205 19.34 -25.97 13.25
CA ASP A 205 20.58 -26.54 13.77
C ASP A 205 21.81 -25.71 13.37
N LYS A 206 21.90 -25.33 12.09
CA LYS A 206 22.98 -24.43 11.61
C LYS A 206 22.93 -23.05 12.24
N PHE A 207 21.71 -22.54 12.56
CA PHE A 207 21.56 -21.31 13.30
C PHE A 207 22.20 -21.43 14.69
N LEU A 208 21.92 -22.52 15.38
CA LEU A 208 22.46 -22.80 16.71
C LEU A 208 23.99 -23.06 16.69
N GLU A 209 24.51 -23.80 15.67
CA GLU A 209 25.93 -24.06 15.50
C GLU A 209 26.76 -22.78 15.31
N LYS A 210 26.20 -21.81 14.61
CA LYS A 210 26.83 -20.51 14.37
C LYS A 210 26.64 -19.51 15.51
N GLY A 211 26.18 -19.97 16.67
CA GLY A 211 26.01 -19.14 17.85
C GLY A 211 24.72 -18.33 17.88
N GLY A 212 23.68 -18.83 17.23
CA GLY A 212 22.36 -18.20 17.22
C GLY A 212 21.87 -17.84 18.62
N GLN A 213 21.32 -16.65 18.75
CA GLN A 213 20.85 -16.10 20.01
C GLN A 213 19.34 -16.30 20.17
N ARG A 214 18.93 -16.69 21.38
CA ARG A 214 17.52 -16.82 21.75
C ARG A 214 16.85 -15.45 21.85
N GLY A 215 15.60 -15.33 21.40
CA GLY A 215 14.81 -14.11 21.44
C GLY A 215 14.50 -13.57 20.05
N LEU A 216 14.07 -12.32 20.00
CA LEU A 216 13.76 -11.63 18.75
C LEU A 216 14.97 -11.65 17.80
N GLN A 217 14.73 -11.87 16.52
CA GLN A 217 15.79 -11.84 15.50
C GLN A 217 15.68 -10.57 14.66
N VAL A 218 16.84 -10.02 14.27
CA VAL A 218 16.90 -8.88 13.34
C VAL A 218 16.41 -9.30 11.95
N GLN A 219 16.81 -10.50 11.54
CA GLN A 219 16.41 -11.08 10.27
C GLN A 219 14.91 -11.40 10.25
N VAL A 220 14.28 -11.12 9.12
CA VAL A 220 12.87 -11.43 8.86
C VAL A 220 12.76 -12.41 7.70
N VAL A 221 11.64 -13.11 7.65
CA VAL A 221 11.33 -14.04 6.56
C VAL A 221 10.27 -13.40 5.66
N GLN A 222 10.51 -13.43 4.35
CA GLN A 222 9.60 -12.84 3.36
C GLN A 222 8.42 -13.76 3.06
N ALA A 223 7.52 -13.30 2.17
CA ALA A 223 6.39 -14.10 1.71
C ALA A 223 6.83 -15.44 1.13
N GLY A 224 6.11 -16.52 1.47
CA GLY A 224 6.42 -17.87 1.03
C GLY A 224 5.98 -18.94 2.00
N ASN A 225 6.31 -20.19 1.65
CA ASN A 225 6.07 -21.36 2.47
C ASN A 225 7.37 -21.83 3.11
N TYR A 226 7.37 -21.97 4.42
CA TYR A 226 8.57 -22.34 5.18
C TYR A 226 8.28 -23.49 6.12
N SER A 227 9.15 -24.48 6.09
CA SER A 227 9.15 -25.59 7.04
C SER A 227 9.88 -25.12 8.31
N LEU A 228 9.19 -24.42 9.19
CA LEU A 228 9.77 -23.94 10.43
C LEU A 228 9.34 -24.83 11.60
N ASN A 229 10.30 -25.22 12.42
CA ASN A 229 10.02 -25.97 13.63
C ASN A 229 9.39 -25.02 14.68
N PRO A 230 8.10 -25.18 15.06
CA PRO A 230 7.43 -24.29 16.02
C PRO A 230 7.97 -24.43 17.46
N TRP A 231 8.80 -25.44 17.73
CA TRP A 231 9.52 -25.54 19.00
C TRP A 231 10.82 -24.72 18.99
N ALA A 232 11.32 -24.40 17.79
CA ALA A 232 12.55 -23.66 17.59
C ALA A 232 12.29 -22.16 17.38
N VAL A 233 11.25 -21.83 16.63
CA VAL A 233 10.93 -20.45 16.27
C VAL A 233 9.44 -20.17 16.38
N GLU A 234 9.12 -19.00 16.86
CA GLU A 234 7.80 -18.38 16.76
C GLU A 234 7.83 -17.34 15.65
N VAL A 235 6.78 -17.30 14.85
CA VAL A 235 6.67 -16.40 13.68
C VAL A 235 5.47 -15.49 13.86
N GLU A 236 5.73 -14.20 13.99
CA GLU A 236 4.71 -13.18 13.99
C GLU A 236 4.62 -12.54 12.60
N LYS A 237 3.45 -12.56 11.98
CA LYS A 237 3.24 -11.94 10.67
C LYS A 237 2.93 -10.46 10.83
N LYS A 238 3.69 -9.62 10.14
CA LYS A 238 3.50 -8.16 10.09
C LYS A 238 3.41 -7.70 8.63
N GLU A 239 2.74 -6.59 8.40
CA GLU A 239 2.72 -5.97 7.08
C GLU A 239 4.09 -5.41 6.71
N MET A 240 4.45 -5.53 5.43
CA MET A 240 5.65 -4.86 4.91
C MET A 240 5.48 -3.34 4.98
N THR A 241 6.55 -2.66 5.34
CA THR A 241 6.53 -1.19 5.33
C THR A 241 6.47 -0.69 3.90
N SER A 242 5.40 0.04 3.57
CA SER A 242 5.20 0.65 2.26
C SER A 242 5.55 2.13 2.30
N ILE A 243 6.45 2.55 1.43
CA ILE A 243 6.83 3.95 1.24
C ILE A 243 6.20 4.41 -0.08
N PRO A 244 5.23 5.34 -0.04
CA PRO A 244 4.55 5.81 -1.24
C PRO A 244 5.47 6.68 -2.10
N ILE A 245 5.13 6.83 -3.37
CA ILE A 245 5.81 7.75 -4.30
C ILE A 245 5.73 9.18 -3.75
N GLY A 246 6.83 9.93 -3.88
CA GLY A 246 6.92 11.29 -3.34
C GLY A 246 7.29 11.35 -1.86
N HIS A 247 7.63 10.21 -1.25
CA HIS A 247 8.10 10.12 0.12
C HIS A 247 9.39 9.31 0.19
N VAL A 248 10.13 9.49 1.25
CA VAL A 248 11.27 8.65 1.63
C VAL A 248 11.05 8.09 3.03
N GLY A 249 11.61 6.92 3.28
CA GLY A 249 11.61 6.30 4.59
C GLY A 249 12.93 6.53 5.33
N VAL A 250 12.89 7.25 6.43
CA VAL A 250 14.05 7.39 7.31
C VAL A 250 14.06 6.25 8.30
N VAL A 251 15.10 5.43 8.24
CA VAL A 251 15.25 4.25 9.11
C VAL A 251 15.88 4.67 10.43
N ILE A 252 15.19 4.38 11.51
CA ILE A 252 15.68 4.49 12.89
C ILE A 252 15.95 3.08 13.37
N SER A 253 17.23 2.70 13.50
CA SER A 253 17.63 1.37 13.97
C SER A 253 17.85 1.37 15.48
N TYR A 254 17.20 0.43 16.16
CA TYR A 254 17.41 0.18 17.60
C TYR A 254 18.47 -0.91 17.85
N VAL A 255 18.98 -1.53 16.78
CA VAL A 255 19.95 -2.62 16.79
C VAL A 255 21.12 -2.30 15.88
N GLY A 256 22.23 -3.00 16.09
CA GLY A 256 23.46 -2.84 15.34
C GLY A 256 24.60 -2.32 16.22
N ASP A 257 25.76 -2.14 15.61
CA ASP A 257 26.95 -1.64 16.28
C ASP A 257 26.76 -0.19 16.73
N GLU A 258 27.45 0.21 17.79
CA GLU A 258 27.52 1.62 18.15
C GLU A 258 28.28 2.38 17.06
N GLY A 259 27.59 3.33 16.44
CA GLY A 259 28.14 4.16 15.37
C GLY A 259 28.73 5.48 15.87
N VAL A 260 29.62 6.02 15.07
CA VAL A 260 30.06 7.41 15.28
C VAL A 260 29.00 8.32 14.68
N ASP A 261 28.50 9.27 15.48
CA ASP A 261 27.54 10.27 15.05
C ASP A 261 28.17 11.15 13.95
N THR A 262 27.56 11.16 12.78
CA THR A 262 27.99 11.96 11.63
C THR A 262 27.19 13.27 11.47
N THR A 263 26.37 13.63 12.46
CA THR A 263 25.52 14.83 12.43
C THR A 263 26.33 16.14 12.38
N GLY A 264 27.58 16.11 12.88
CA GLY A 264 28.47 17.26 13.02
C GLY A 264 28.34 17.94 14.40
N ASP A 265 29.22 18.92 14.66
CA ASP A 265 29.33 19.54 15.99
C ASP A 265 28.11 20.43 16.36
N THR A 266 27.38 20.89 15.37
CA THR A 266 26.28 21.83 15.55
C THR A 266 24.98 21.17 16.04
N PHE A 267 24.78 19.87 15.80
CA PHE A 267 23.51 19.17 16.05
C PHE A 267 23.72 17.74 16.56
N LYS A 268 23.97 17.59 17.84
CA LYS A 268 24.09 16.25 18.50
C LYS A 268 22.75 15.83 19.12
N HIS A 269 21.71 15.59 18.33
CA HIS A 269 20.40 15.23 18.88
C HIS A 269 19.98 13.81 18.61
N GLY A 270 20.25 13.27 17.44
CA GLY A 270 20.02 11.87 17.13
C GLY A 270 21.23 11.38 16.36
N ASN A 271 21.82 10.30 16.80
CA ASN A 271 22.98 9.74 16.14
C ASN A 271 22.68 9.40 14.69
N ILE A 272 23.17 10.22 13.76
CA ILE A 272 23.12 9.89 12.34
C ILE A 272 24.28 8.94 12.04
N VAL A 273 23.94 7.75 11.63
CA VAL A 273 24.86 6.63 11.51
C VAL A 273 24.77 5.97 10.12
N LYS A 274 25.75 5.16 9.80
CA LYS A 274 25.72 4.33 8.59
C LYS A 274 24.77 3.14 8.77
N LYS A 275 24.36 2.55 7.65
CA LYS A 275 23.54 1.33 7.65
C LYS A 275 24.21 0.22 8.47
N GLY A 276 23.45 -0.44 9.33
CA GLY A 276 23.94 -1.50 10.23
C GLY A 276 24.33 -1.01 11.61
N GLN A 277 24.30 0.29 11.86
CA GLN A 277 24.59 0.89 13.15
C GLN A 277 23.31 1.36 13.84
N LYS A 278 23.36 1.46 15.18
CA LYS A 278 22.24 1.91 16.03
C LYS A 278 22.10 3.43 15.94
N GLY A 279 20.93 3.90 15.51
CA GLY A 279 20.62 5.31 15.33
C GLY A 279 19.81 5.58 14.07
N VAL A 280 19.82 6.83 13.61
CA VAL A 280 19.12 7.27 12.39
C VAL A 280 20.03 7.04 11.18
N CYS A 281 19.62 6.21 10.25
CA CYS A 281 20.42 5.93 9.05
C CYS A 281 20.52 7.18 8.16
N ILE A 282 21.75 7.52 7.77
CA ILE A 282 22.02 8.65 6.86
C ILE A 282 21.40 8.47 5.46
N THR A 283 21.26 7.22 5.01
CA THR A 283 20.69 6.89 3.71
C THR A 283 19.23 6.54 3.90
N PRO A 284 18.28 7.35 3.41
CA PRO A 284 16.87 7.02 3.45
C PRO A 284 16.53 5.90 2.46
N LEU A 285 15.38 5.29 2.64
CA LEU A 285 14.80 4.31 1.71
C LEU A 285 13.94 5.03 0.67
N ASP A 286 14.11 4.64 -0.57
CA ASP A 286 13.31 5.11 -1.70
C ASP A 286 11.87 4.56 -1.66
N PRO A 287 10.93 5.08 -2.48
CA PRO A 287 9.60 4.53 -2.61
C PRO A 287 9.61 3.05 -2.94
N GLY A 288 8.82 2.25 -2.22
CA GLY A 288 8.77 0.80 -2.39
C GLY A 288 8.20 0.07 -1.18
N LYS A 289 8.24 -1.26 -1.24
CA LYS A 289 7.85 -2.12 -0.12
C LYS A 289 9.09 -2.78 0.48
N TYR A 290 9.22 -2.72 1.78
CA TYR A 290 10.39 -3.20 2.50
C TYR A 290 10.00 -4.19 3.58
N ALA A 291 10.69 -5.32 3.56
CA ALA A 291 10.57 -6.35 4.60
C ALA A 291 11.45 -5.97 5.78
N ILE A 292 10.88 -5.30 6.77
CA ILE A 292 11.62 -4.76 7.93
C ILE A 292 10.97 -5.28 9.21
N ASN A 293 11.81 -5.60 10.18
CA ASN A 293 11.35 -5.96 11.50
C ASN A 293 10.95 -4.69 12.29
N PRO A 294 9.66 -4.46 12.56
CA PRO A 294 9.19 -3.23 13.23
C PRO A 294 9.64 -3.10 14.68
N TYR A 295 10.11 -4.18 15.29
CA TYR A 295 10.64 -4.17 16.66
C TYR A 295 12.11 -3.75 16.74
N THR A 296 12.85 -3.92 15.64
CA THR A 296 14.28 -3.57 15.57
C THR A 296 14.55 -2.29 14.83
N GLN A 297 13.64 -1.90 13.94
CA GLN A 297 13.75 -0.70 13.11
C GLN A 297 12.41 0.00 12.97
N LYS A 298 12.39 1.30 13.15
CA LYS A 298 11.24 2.16 12.88
C LYS A 298 11.51 2.95 11.60
N ILE A 299 10.50 3.09 10.76
CA ILE A 299 10.58 3.92 9.56
C ILE A 299 9.68 5.13 9.74
N GLU A 300 10.27 6.30 9.67
CA GLU A 300 9.54 7.56 9.59
C GLU A 300 9.41 7.97 8.13
N ILE A 301 8.17 8.14 7.67
CA ILE A 301 7.88 8.52 6.29
C ILE A 301 7.91 10.03 6.18
N VAL A 302 8.80 10.54 5.33
CA VAL A 302 8.98 11.97 5.10
C VAL A 302 8.59 12.30 3.67
N PRO A 303 7.65 13.24 3.45
CA PRO A 303 7.32 13.70 2.11
C PRO A 303 8.49 14.48 1.52
N THR A 304 8.85 14.13 0.29
CA THR A 304 9.88 14.82 -0.51
C THR A 304 9.27 15.64 -1.66
N THR A 305 7.96 15.71 -1.71
CA THR A 305 7.23 16.65 -2.55
C THR A 305 7.01 17.97 -1.80
N ASN A 306 6.56 18.99 -2.52
CA ASN A 306 6.15 20.23 -1.87
C ASN A 306 4.98 19.97 -0.92
N LEU A 307 5.18 20.28 0.33
CA LEU A 307 4.20 20.15 1.41
C LEU A 307 3.60 21.51 1.72
N VAL A 308 2.29 21.63 1.61
CA VAL A 308 1.55 22.85 1.95
C VAL A 308 0.99 22.69 3.36
N LEU A 309 1.33 23.65 4.24
CA LEU A 309 0.80 23.73 5.59
C LEU A 309 -0.06 24.98 5.72
N ASN A 310 -1.28 24.84 6.19
CA ASN A 310 -2.26 25.91 6.26
C ASN A 310 -2.50 26.34 7.71
N TRP A 311 -2.22 27.60 8.02
CA TRP A 311 -2.68 28.28 9.24
C TRP A 311 -4.01 28.95 8.93
N ALA A 312 -5.08 28.17 8.84
CA ALA A 312 -6.43 28.63 8.56
C ALA A 312 -7.45 27.73 9.28
N ASN A 313 -8.56 28.30 9.71
CA ASN A 313 -9.59 27.54 10.40
C ASN A 313 -10.30 26.57 9.44
N ALA A 314 -10.51 25.32 9.90
CA ALA A 314 -11.22 24.26 9.18
C ALA A 314 -10.65 23.91 7.81
N ARG A 315 -9.38 24.19 7.56
CA ARG A 315 -8.67 23.80 6.33
C ARG A 315 -7.47 22.94 6.70
N SER A 316 -7.52 21.68 6.33
CA SER A 316 -6.41 20.73 6.52
C SER A 316 -6.20 19.93 5.23
N GLU A 317 -4.96 19.72 4.89
CA GLU A 317 -4.57 18.92 3.72
C GLU A 317 -4.60 17.41 4.06
N SER A 318 -4.55 16.58 3.04
CA SER A 318 -4.65 15.11 3.17
C SER A 318 -3.56 14.48 4.06
N HIS A 319 -2.42 15.15 4.24
CA HIS A 319 -1.34 14.70 5.11
C HIS A 319 -1.60 14.95 6.61
N ASN A 320 -2.63 15.69 6.99
CA ASN A 320 -3.05 16.00 8.38
C ASN A 320 -2.00 16.66 9.30
N LEU A 321 -0.86 17.12 8.77
CA LEU A 321 0.18 17.78 9.57
C LEU A 321 -0.22 19.19 10.02
N ASP A 322 -1.16 19.79 9.32
CA ASP A 322 -1.74 21.11 9.61
C ASP A 322 -3.07 21.07 10.37
N LYS A 323 -3.52 19.87 10.78
CA LYS A 323 -4.81 19.68 11.47
C LYS A 323 -4.95 20.52 12.74
N ASN A 324 -3.86 20.73 13.47
CA ASN A 324 -3.84 21.48 14.72
C ASN A 324 -3.45 22.96 14.52
N LEU A 325 -3.13 23.35 13.28
CA LEU A 325 -2.82 24.73 12.96
C LEU A 325 -4.12 25.52 12.82
N SER A 326 -4.10 26.76 13.30
CA SER A 326 -5.24 27.67 13.25
C SER A 326 -4.82 29.02 12.70
N THR A 327 -5.79 29.79 12.25
CA THR A 327 -5.60 31.17 11.82
C THR A 327 -4.75 31.98 12.82
N ILE A 328 -3.78 32.72 12.34
CA ILE A 328 -2.86 33.47 13.16
C ILE A 328 -3.52 34.80 13.58
N THR A 329 -3.81 34.95 14.85
CA THR A 329 -4.27 36.22 15.38
C THR A 329 -3.07 37.13 15.66
N VAL A 330 -3.04 38.25 15.00
CA VAL A 330 -2.01 39.30 15.13
C VAL A 330 -2.60 40.61 15.60
N ARG A 331 -1.76 41.50 16.10
CA ARG A 331 -2.17 42.86 16.54
C ARG A 331 -1.36 43.90 15.79
N SER A 332 -2.03 44.83 15.17
CA SER A 332 -1.42 45.97 14.46
C SER A 332 -0.79 47.00 15.41
N LYS A 333 -0.03 47.93 14.84
CA LYS A 333 0.59 49.06 15.56
C LYS A 333 -0.44 49.92 16.28
N ASP A 334 -1.60 50.10 15.67
CA ASP A 334 -2.75 50.86 16.22
C ASP A 334 -3.61 50.06 17.19
N GLY A 335 -3.18 48.86 17.56
CA GLY A 335 -3.76 48.03 18.62
C GLY A 335 -4.92 47.14 18.20
N PHE A 336 -5.34 47.14 16.94
CA PHE A 336 -6.43 46.32 16.47
C PHE A 336 -5.99 44.84 16.25
N PRO A 337 -6.70 43.88 16.87
CA PRO A 337 -6.47 42.47 16.55
C PRO A 337 -7.11 42.13 15.19
N PHE A 338 -6.43 41.35 14.38
CA PHE A 338 -6.98 40.80 13.16
C PHE A 338 -6.47 39.40 12.90
N ASN A 339 -7.22 38.62 12.17
CA ASN A 339 -6.90 37.27 11.83
C ASN A 339 -6.24 37.19 10.45
N LEU A 340 -5.22 36.35 10.35
CA LEU A 340 -4.41 36.18 9.17
C LEU A 340 -4.31 34.69 8.84
N ASP A 341 -4.80 34.32 7.69
CA ASP A 341 -4.57 32.99 7.13
C ASP A 341 -3.24 32.97 6.37
N VAL A 342 -2.45 31.96 6.64
CA VAL A 342 -1.13 31.78 6.02
C VAL A 342 -1.00 30.36 5.50
N SER A 343 -0.47 30.21 4.30
CA SER A 343 -0.05 28.92 3.76
C SER A 343 1.46 28.92 3.54
N GLN A 344 2.15 27.99 4.15
CA GLN A 344 3.59 27.81 3.97
C GLN A 344 3.83 26.57 3.14
N ILE A 345 4.57 26.72 2.05
CA ILE A 345 5.02 25.61 1.22
C ILE A 345 6.46 25.31 1.59
N ILE A 346 6.69 24.08 2.00
CA ILE A 346 8.03 23.58 2.33
C ILE A 346 8.41 22.39 1.44
N HIS A 347 9.69 22.18 1.31
CA HIS A 347 10.28 21.04 0.62
C HIS A 347 11.43 20.46 1.45
N ILE A 348 11.44 19.15 1.63
CA ILE A 348 12.52 18.44 2.31
C ILE A 348 13.21 17.54 1.29
N PRO A 349 14.46 17.84 0.90
CA PRO A 349 15.22 16.95 0.03
C PRO A 349 15.40 15.57 0.65
N SER A 350 15.38 14.52 -0.14
CA SER A 350 15.55 13.15 0.34
C SER A 350 16.83 12.95 1.16
N THR A 351 17.92 13.61 0.77
CA THR A 351 19.20 13.56 1.47
C THR A 351 19.22 14.25 2.82
N GLU A 352 18.32 15.21 3.03
CA GLU A 352 18.21 15.97 4.28
C GLU A 352 17.17 15.37 5.24
N ALA A 353 16.28 14.53 4.75
CA ALA A 353 15.24 13.89 5.56
C ALA A 353 15.76 13.17 6.82
N PRO A 354 16.88 12.41 6.77
CA PRO A 354 17.47 11.82 7.97
C PRO A 354 17.88 12.84 9.03
N LYS A 355 18.41 14.00 8.63
CA LYS A 355 18.82 15.06 9.55
C LYS A 355 17.61 15.70 10.23
N VAL A 356 16.53 15.91 9.48
CA VAL A 356 15.26 16.41 10.02
C VAL A 356 14.68 15.46 11.06
N ILE A 357 14.64 14.16 10.74
CA ILE A 357 14.11 13.15 11.67
C ILE A 357 15.04 12.96 12.88
N ALA A 358 16.35 12.96 12.69
CA ALA A 358 17.31 12.88 13.81
C ALA A 358 17.13 14.04 14.79
N ARG A 359 16.72 15.21 14.30
CA ARG A 359 16.54 16.44 15.11
C ARG A 359 15.19 16.50 15.81
N PHE A 360 14.12 16.12 15.12
CA PHE A 360 12.75 16.32 15.60
C PHE A 360 12.01 15.02 15.93
N GLY A 361 12.50 13.89 15.50
CA GLY A 361 11.90 12.57 15.70
C GLY A 361 10.72 12.28 14.76
N SER A 362 9.97 13.30 14.34
CA SER A 362 8.83 13.16 13.43
C SER A 362 8.52 14.47 12.69
N MET A 363 7.79 14.38 11.59
CA MET A 363 7.31 15.54 10.83
C MET A 363 6.34 16.41 11.66
N SER A 364 5.51 15.81 12.49
CA SER A 364 4.59 16.52 13.37
C SER A 364 5.33 17.42 14.37
N ASN A 365 6.44 16.94 14.92
CA ASN A 365 7.28 17.73 15.84
C ASN A 365 7.96 18.90 15.12
N LEU A 366 8.43 18.70 13.88
CA LEU A 366 8.98 19.79 13.06
C LEU A 366 7.94 20.91 12.90
N VAL A 367 6.69 20.54 12.57
CA VAL A 367 5.61 21.52 12.40
C VAL A 367 5.33 22.26 13.70
N SER A 368 5.13 21.55 14.80
CA SER A 368 4.72 22.16 16.08
C SER A 368 5.84 22.91 16.78
N GLN A 369 7.09 22.46 16.69
CA GLN A 369 8.22 23.02 17.44
C GLN A 369 8.97 24.13 16.68
N VAL A 370 8.95 24.08 15.35
CA VAL A 370 9.69 25.04 14.52
C VAL A 370 8.78 25.88 13.65
N LEU A 371 7.95 25.24 12.81
CA LEU A 371 7.19 25.98 11.81
C LEU A 371 6.10 26.86 12.44
N GLU A 372 5.32 26.31 13.35
CA GLU A 372 4.25 27.06 14.01
C GLU A 372 4.77 28.29 14.77
N PRO A 373 5.77 28.18 15.67
CA PRO A 373 6.29 29.36 16.36
C PRO A 373 7.04 30.33 15.45
N THR A 374 7.78 29.84 14.45
CA THR A 374 8.54 30.70 13.52
C THR A 374 7.61 31.56 12.69
N ILE A 375 6.61 30.95 12.07
CA ILE A 375 5.66 31.64 11.20
C ILE A 375 4.74 32.55 12.03
N GLY A 376 4.20 32.04 13.14
CA GLY A 376 3.35 32.79 14.02
C GLY A 376 4.03 34.04 14.60
N ASN A 377 5.27 33.91 15.07
CA ASN A 377 6.03 35.04 15.62
C ASN A 377 6.45 36.03 14.54
N TYR A 378 6.84 35.53 13.34
CA TYR A 378 7.14 36.42 12.23
C TYR A 378 5.96 37.34 11.90
N PHE A 379 4.77 36.81 11.72
CA PHE A 379 3.60 37.60 11.38
C PHE A 379 3.11 38.47 12.53
N ARG A 380 3.21 38.03 13.78
CA ARG A 380 2.95 38.89 14.94
C ARG A 380 3.87 40.09 14.98
N ASN A 381 5.17 39.88 14.76
CA ASN A 381 6.16 40.98 14.73
C ASN A 381 5.95 41.89 13.51
N SER A 382 5.69 41.31 12.34
CA SER A 382 5.42 42.08 11.12
C SER A 382 4.18 42.96 11.23
N ALA A 383 3.13 42.48 11.89
CA ALA A 383 1.90 43.23 12.11
C ALA A 383 2.08 44.42 13.06
N GLN A 384 2.94 44.30 14.08
CA GLN A 384 3.23 45.39 15.03
C GLN A 384 3.92 46.60 14.39
N GLY A 385 4.53 46.43 13.23
CA GLY A 385 5.21 47.48 12.49
C GLY A 385 4.29 48.37 11.64
N SER A 386 3.00 48.04 11.46
CA SER A 386 2.08 48.75 10.56
C SER A 386 0.64 48.75 11.10
N ASP A 387 -0.13 49.74 10.64
CA ASP A 387 -1.58 49.74 10.80
C ASP A 387 -2.26 48.69 9.93
N VAL A 388 -3.50 48.33 10.26
CA VAL A 388 -4.25 47.25 9.55
C VAL A 388 -4.39 47.57 8.06
N ILE A 389 -4.64 48.82 7.69
CA ILE A 389 -4.87 49.21 6.30
C ILE A 389 -3.58 49.09 5.48
N SER A 390 -2.46 49.59 6.03
CA SER A 390 -1.14 49.44 5.39
C SER A 390 -0.76 47.96 5.25
N PHE A 391 -1.09 47.14 6.23
CA PHE A 391 -0.83 45.70 6.16
C PHE A 391 -1.61 45.04 5.02
N LEU A 392 -2.87 45.42 4.80
CA LEU A 392 -3.71 44.95 3.70
C LEU A 392 -3.18 45.39 2.33
N SER A 393 -2.78 46.67 2.21
CA SER A 393 -2.32 47.24 0.94
C SER A 393 -0.92 46.76 0.53
N THR A 394 -0.04 46.45 1.48
CA THR A 394 1.34 45.98 1.24
C THR A 394 1.48 44.46 1.35
N ARG A 395 0.40 43.70 1.16
CA ARG A 395 0.36 42.25 1.29
C ARG A 395 1.49 41.56 0.53
N GLN A 396 1.72 41.91 -0.74
CA GLN A 396 2.75 41.30 -1.59
C GLN A 396 4.18 41.56 -1.05
N GLU A 397 4.46 42.77 -0.57
CA GLU A 397 5.76 43.10 0.01
C GLU A 397 6.00 42.30 1.29
N ARG A 398 4.96 42.16 2.12
CA ARG A 398 4.99 41.37 3.36
C ARG A 398 5.22 39.89 3.08
N GLN A 399 4.57 39.36 2.05
CA GLN A 399 4.74 38.00 1.63
C GLN A 399 6.20 37.75 1.19
N ASN A 400 6.80 38.62 0.38
CA ASN A 400 8.18 38.49 -0.07
C ASN A 400 9.17 38.59 1.10
N ALA A 401 8.95 39.51 2.03
CA ALA A 401 9.77 39.67 3.24
C ALA A 401 9.64 38.42 4.15
N ALA A 402 8.41 37.88 4.30
CA ALA A 402 8.14 36.65 5.05
C ALA A 402 8.91 35.47 4.45
N LYS A 403 8.80 35.27 3.15
CA LYS A 403 9.50 34.22 2.43
C LYS A 403 11.02 34.28 2.68
N ALA A 404 11.62 35.46 2.54
CA ALA A 404 13.06 35.64 2.70
C ALA A 404 13.54 35.33 4.14
N GLN A 405 12.80 35.77 5.15
CA GLN A 405 13.19 35.58 6.54
C GLN A 405 12.89 34.15 7.03
N ILE A 406 11.74 33.59 6.66
CA ILE A 406 11.36 32.22 7.01
C ILE A 406 12.29 31.23 6.34
N SER A 407 12.64 31.43 5.06
CA SER A 407 13.61 30.56 4.34
C SER A 407 14.94 30.49 5.08
N LYS A 408 15.49 31.64 5.50
CA LYS A 408 16.75 31.66 6.24
C LYS A 408 16.69 30.84 7.54
N VAL A 409 15.59 30.91 8.26
CA VAL A 409 15.43 30.14 9.51
C VAL A 409 15.24 28.65 9.21
N LEU A 410 14.45 28.30 8.20
CA LEU A 410 14.17 26.89 7.88
C LEU A 410 15.37 26.17 7.26
N ASP A 411 16.21 26.88 6.49
CA ASP A 411 17.44 26.30 5.93
C ASP A 411 18.42 25.83 7.03
N GLU A 412 18.43 26.50 8.21
CA GLU A 412 19.21 26.04 9.36
C GLU A 412 18.71 24.68 9.90
N TYR A 413 17.46 24.33 9.61
CA TYR A 413 16.83 23.05 9.98
C TYR A 413 16.79 22.03 8.86
N ASN A 414 17.49 22.27 7.75
CA ASN A 414 17.52 21.40 6.58
C ASN A 414 16.12 21.25 5.90
N VAL A 415 15.30 22.29 5.98
CA VAL A 415 13.98 22.40 5.38
C VAL A 415 13.95 23.63 4.47
N HIS A 416 13.62 23.45 3.20
CA HIS A 416 13.55 24.56 2.25
C HIS A 416 12.14 25.18 2.23
N ALA A 417 12.03 26.46 2.52
CA ALA A 417 10.81 27.23 2.30
C ALA A 417 10.67 27.55 0.80
N VAL A 418 9.74 26.89 0.13
CA VAL A 418 9.46 27.13 -1.27
C VAL A 418 8.74 28.45 -1.46
N ASP A 419 7.64 28.63 -0.73
CA ASP A 419 6.87 29.86 -0.75
C ASP A 419 6.08 30.08 0.54
N THR A 420 5.81 31.35 0.84
CA THR A 420 4.96 31.76 1.97
C THR A 420 3.83 32.60 1.38
N LEU A 421 2.60 32.15 1.53
CA LEU A 421 1.43 32.79 0.96
C LEU A 421 0.56 33.35 2.11
N ILE A 422 0.18 34.62 1.97
CA ILE A 422 -0.80 35.22 2.87
C ILE A 422 -2.18 34.97 2.26
N GLY A 423 -3.04 34.28 2.97
CA GLY A 423 -4.43 34.02 2.60
C GLY A 423 -5.36 35.19 2.93
N ASP A 424 -6.48 34.89 3.53
CA ASP A 424 -7.44 35.90 3.92
C ASP A 424 -6.95 36.67 5.15
N ILE A 425 -7.21 37.97 5.11
CA ILE A 425 -6.95 38.89 6.23
C ILE A 425 -8.31 39.38 6.71
N THR A 426 -8.70 39.00 7.92
CA THR A 426 -10.00 39.34 8.48
C THR A 426 -9.85 40.41 9.56
N PRO A 427 -10.04 41.69 9.23
CA PRO A 427 -10.00 42.78 10.20
C PRO A 427 -11.23 42.73 11.12
N PRO A 428 -11.21 43.43 12.28
CA PRO A 428 -12.38 43.53 13.14
C PRO A 428 -13.54 44.24 12.43
N GLU A 429 -14.76 43.78 12.63
CA GLU A 429 -15.97 44.36 12.03
C GLU A 429 -16.14 45.85 12.35
N SER A 430 -15.82 46.25 13.58
CA SER A 430 -15.88 47.66 14.00
C SER A 430 -14.98 48.57 13.18
N LEU A 431 -13.76 48.10 12.83
CA LEU A 431 -12.84 48.85 11.99
C LEU A 431 -13.34 48.90 10.55
N MET A 432 -13.82 47.77 10.01
CA MET A 432 -14.35 47.70 8.66
C MET A 432 -15.58 48.59 8.49
N LYS A 433 -16.48 48.61 9.47
CA LYS A 433 -17.63 49.51 9.45
C LYS A 433 -17.19 50.99 9.41
N THR A 434 -16.28 51.38 10.30
CA THR A 434 -15.75 52.76 10.35
C THR A 434 -15.06 53.16 9.04
N LEU A 435 -14.31 52.23 8.43
CA LEU A 435 -13.64 52.47 7.15
C LEU A 435 -14.62 52.56 5.99
N THR A 436 -15.66 51.72 5.99
CA THR A 436 -16.73 51.77 5.01
C THR A 436 -17.49 53.08 5.12
N ASP A 437 -17.87 53.49 6.35
CA ASP A 437 -18.57 54.74 6.59
C ASP A 437 -17.72 55.97 6.15
N ARG A 438 -16.41 55.94 6.46
CA ARG A 438 -15.47 56.97 6.01
C ARG A 438 -15.31 57.00 4.48
N LYS A 439 -15.25 55.83 3.85
CA LYS A 439 -15.14 55.74 2.38
C LYS A 439 -16.42 56.23 1.71
N ILE A 440 -17.56 55.84 2.24
CA ILE A 440 -18.87 56.36 1.78
C ILE A 440 -18.90 57.88 1.89
N ALA A 441 -18.50 58.44 3.04
CA ALA A 441 -18.45 59.90 3.23
C ALA A 441 -17.51 60.62 2.25
N GLN A 442 -16.32 60.00 1.97
CA GLN A 442 -15.42 60.52 0.94
C GLN A 442 -16.00 60.47 -0.47
N GLU A 443 -16.64 59.36 -0.83
CA GLU A 443 -17.29 59.24 -2.13
C GLU A 443 -18.51 60.17 -2.27
N GLU A 444 -19.25 60.39 -1.19
CA GLU A 444 -20.31 61.39 -1.11
C GLU A 444 -19.74 62.80 -1.31
N GLU A 445 -18.62 63.16 -0.64
CA GLU A 445 -17.96 64.44 -0.82
C GLU A 445 -17.53 64.67 -2.28
N ILE A 446 -16.88 63.67 -2.91
CA ILE A 446 -16.47 63.73 -4.32
C ILE A 446 -17.70 63.82 -5.24
N THR A 447 -18.77 63.14 -4.87
CA THR A 447 -20.04 63.20 -5.59
C THR A 447 -20.69 64.57 -5.51
N PHE A 448 -20.72 65.14 -4.28
CA PHE A 448 -21.21 66.52 -4.08
C PHE A 448 -20.35 67.54 -4.81
N GLU A 449 -19.01 67.42 -4.78
CA GLU A 449 -18.13 68.30 -5.55
C GLU A 449 -18.37 68.19 -7.07
N THR A 450 -18.55 66.94 -7.53
CA THR A 450 -18.82 66.70 -8.95
C THR A 450 -20.20 67.23 -9.35
N GLN A 451 -21.20 67.05 -8.50
CA GLN A 451 -22.54 67.60 -8.72
C GLN A 451 -22.53 69.14 -8.70
N LYS A 452 -21.79 69.73 -7.75
CA LYS A 452 -21.61 71.19 -7.68
C LYS A 452 -20.95 71.74 -8.95
N LYS A 453 -19.84 71.12 -9.42
CA LYS A 453 -19.17 71.48 -10.68
C LYS A 453 -20.11 71.32 -11.90
N ALA A 454 -20.92 70.23 -11.91
CA ALA A 454 -21.91 70.04 -12.97
C ALA A 454 -23.05 71.09 -12.93
N GLN A 455 -23.51 71.49 -11.70
CA GLN A 455 -24.48 72.58 -11.55
C GLN A 455 -23.90 73.92 -11.95
N ASP A 456 -22.66 74.25 -11.57
CA ASP A 456 -21.99 75.47 -11.97
C ASP A 456 -21.75 75.53 -13.49
N GLN A 457 -21.40 74.39 -14.11
CA GLN A 457 -21.32 74.28 -15.55
C GLN A 457 -22.68 74.42 -16.26
N ARG A 458 -23.76 73.86 -15.66
CA ARG A 458 -25.13 74.07 -16.18
C ARG A 458 -25.53 75.55 -16.06
N LYS A 459 -25.21 76.22 -14.94
CA LYS A 459 -25.48 77.62 -14.75
C LYS A 459 -24.73 78.51 -15.75
N THR A 460 -23.46 78.21 -16.00
CA THR A 460 -22.67 78.90 -17.03
C THR A 460 -23.17 78.62 -18.44
N LEU A 461 -23.64 77.37 -18.66
CA LEU A 461 -24.21 76.97 -19.96
C LEU A 461 -25.58 77.65 -20.20
N GLU A 462 -26.42 77.75 -19.17
CA GLU A 462 -27.72 78.47 -19.23
C GLU A 462 -27.50 79.97 -19.43
N SER A 463 -26.53 80.57 -18.71
CA SER A 463 -26.22 82.00 -18.91
C SER A 463 -25.58 82.25 -20.29
N ALA A 464 -24.78 81.30 -20.79
CA ALA A 464 -24.22 81.38 -22.15
C ALA A 464 -25.31 81.15 -23.22
N LYS A 465 -26.27 80.25 -22.95
CA LYS A 465 -27.44 80.08 -23.83
C LYS A 465 -28.35 81.32 -23.83
N ALA A 466 -28.64 81.88 -22.64
CA ALA A 466 -29.46 83.10 -22.58
C ALA A 466 -28.79 84.26 -23.33
N LEU A 467 -27.45 84.39 -23.22
CA LEU A 467 -26.67 85.38 -24.00
C LEU A 467 -26.69 85.06 -25.49
N ALA A 468 -26.56 83.79 -25.84
CA ALA A 468 -26.60 83.34 -27.26
C ALA A 468 -28.01 83.52 -27.85
N ASP A 469 -29.08 83.27 -27.07
CA ASP A 469 -30.44 83.49 -27.49
C ASP A 469 -30.77 84.98 -27.65
N MET A 470 -30.24 85.84 -26.80
CA MET A 470 -30.33 87.27 -26.99
C MET A 470 -29.58 87.77 -28.22
N GLN A 471 -28.34 87.21 -28.46
CA GLN A 471 -27.60 87.52 -29.65
C GLN A 471 -28.25 86.87 -30.92
N GLY A 472 -28.79 85.67 -30.76
CA GLY A 472 -29.54 84.99 -31.80
C GLY A 472 -30.79 85.73 -32.26
N GLN A 473 -31.52 86.36 -31.32
CA GLN A 473 -32.65 87.23 -31.66
C GLN A 473 -32.25 88.52 -32.38
N MET A 474 -31.08 89.08 -32.07
CA MET A 474 -30.54 90.24 -32.85
C MET A 474 -30.00 89.83 -34.22
N VAL A 475 -29.41 88.67 -34.34
CA VAL A 475 -28.87 88.17 -35.62
C VAL A 475 -29.97 87.57 -36.49
N SER A 476 -31.04 86.96 -35.93
CA SER A 476 -32.16 86.43 -36.69
C SER A 476 -32.99 87.51 -37.38
N ALA A 477 -33.03 88.73 -36.80
CA ALA A 477 -33.62 89.87 -37.51
C ALA A 477 -32.81 90.36 -38.70
N GLN A 478 -31.50 90.07 -38.75
CA GLN A 478 -30.56 90.41 -39.83
C GLN A 478 -30.36 89.27 -40.84
N GLN A 479 -30.59 88.04 -40.44
CA GLN A 479 -30.35 86.86 -41.23
C GLN A 479 -31.58 86.28 -41.99
N SER A 480 -32.78 86.82 -41.76
CA SER A 480 -33.97 86.39 -42.50
C SER A 480 -33.92 86.74 -44.01
N VAL A 481 -33.00 87.59 -44.33
CA VAL A 481 -32.77 87.93 -45.80
C VAL A 481 -31.66 87.06 -46.41
N GLU A 482 -30.70 86.58 -45.63
CA GLU A 482 -29.57 85.78 -46.12
C GLU A 482 -29.81 84.27 -46.13
N ILE A 483 -30.82 83.81 -45.37
CA ILE A 483 -31.14 82.35 -45.23
C ILE A 483 -31.89 81.83 -46.48
N SER A 484 -32.69 82.65 -47.16
CA SER A 484 -33.39 82.17 -48.36
C SER A 484 -32.46 81.91 -49.58
N GLN A 485 -31.25 82.45 -49.54
CA GLN A 485 -30.23 82.14 -50.53
C GLN A 485 -29.36 80.93 -50.21
N ARG A 486 -29.19 80.59 -48.99
CA ARG A 486 -28.34 79.43 -48.59
C ARG A 486 -29.04 78.11 -48.40
N GLU A 487 -30.40 78.12 -48.24
CA GLU A 487 -31.17 76.89 -48.10
C GLU A 487 -31.17 76.04 -49.37
N ALA A 488 -31.05 76.71 -50.53
CA ALA A 488 -30.93 76.01 -51.83
C ALA A 488 -29.60 75.28 -51.98
N GLU A 489 -28.48 75.84 -51.42
CA GLU A 489 -27.13 75.20 -51.51
C GLU A 489 -26.91 74.09 -50.44
N ALA A 490 -27.61 74.17 -49.33
CA ALA A 490 -27.47 73.17 -48.22
C ALA A 490 -28.24 71.85 -48.51
N ALA A 491 -29.34 71.92 -49.30
CA ALA A 491 -30.08 70.76 -49.71
C ALA A 491 -29.30 69.82 -50.63
N VAL A 492 -28.42 70.43 -51.49
CA VAL A 492 -27.58 69.61 -52.40
C VAL A 492 -26.43 68.93 -51.67
N LYS A 493 -25.85 69.59 -50.70
CA LYS A 493 -24.75 68.96 -49.88
C LYS A 493 -25.21 67.91 -48.85
N ARG A 494 -26.46 67.95 -48.39
CA ARG A 494 -26.97 66.95 -47.51
C ARG A 494 -27.17 65.56 -48.18
N SER A 495 -27.67 65.57 -49.41
CA SER A 495 -27.88 64.34 -50.15
C SER A 495 -26.55 63.64 -50.51
N GLU A 496 -25.44 64.43 -50.73
CA GLU A 496 -24.11 63.84 -50.95
C GLU A 496 -23.46 63.23 -49.66
N GLY A 497 -23.74 63.82 -48.48
CA GLY A 497 -23.23 63.37 -47.22
C GLY A 497 -23.88 62.06 -46.72
N GLU A 498 -25.19 61.94 -46.96
CA GLU A 498 -25.95 60.74 -46.56
C GLU A 498 -25.59 59.51 -47.42
N ALA A 499 -25.34 59.76 -48.74
CA ALA A 499 -24.90 58.70 -49.63
C ALA A 499 -23.52 58.14 -49.20
N LYS A 500 -22.57 59.04 -48.87
CA LYS A 500 -21.23 58.68 -48.43
C LYS A 500 -21.18 57.98 -47.05
N ALA A 501 -22.08 58.36 -46.12
CA ALA A 501 -22.21 57.71 -44.82
C ALA A 501 -22.82 56.32 -44.91
N MET A 502 -23.71 56.11 -45.86
CA MET A 502 -24.31 54.80 -46.10
C MET A 502 -23.32 53.82 -46.75
N GLU A 503 -22.47 54.32 -47.64
CA GLU A 503 -21.42 53.51 -48.28
C GLU A 503 -20.30 53.09 -47.29
N LEU A 504 -19.89 53.99 -46.38
CA LEU A 504 -18.93 53.65 -45.32
C LEU A 504 -19.51 52.64 -44.30
N LYS A 505 -20.79 52.76 -43.97
CA LYS A 505 -21.47 51.86 -43.03
C LYS A 505 -21.64 50.45 -43.60
N ALA A 506 -21.96 50.37 -44.89
CA ALA A 506 -22.05 49.09 -45.59
C ALA A 506 -20.69 48.41 -45.74
N GLY A 507 -19.63 49.20 -46.00
CA GLY A 507 -18.28 48.70 -46.09
C GLY A 507 -17.73 48.21 -44.76
N ALA A 508 -18.05 48.90 -43.66
CA ALA A 508 -17.64 48.49 -42.33
C ALA A 508 -18.36 47.20 -41.86
N GLN A 509 -19.65 47.09 -42.18
CA GLN A 509 -20.44 45.89 -41.87
C GLN A 509 -20.00 44.66 -42.70
N ALA A 510 -19.64 44.86 -43.94
CA ALA A 510 -19.09 43.80 -44.78
C ALA A 510 -17.72 43.30 -44.29
N LYS A 511 -16.88 44.24 -43.78
CA LYS A 511 -15.56 43.93 -43.23
C LYS A 511 -15.66 43.19 -41.88
N ALA A 512 -16.58 43.61 -41.02
CA ALA A 512 -16.86 42.97 -39.75
C ALA A 512 -17.38 41.54 -39.93
N LYS A 513 -18.30 41.36 -40.91
CA LYS A 513 -18.86 40.05 -41.20
C LYS A 513 -17.84 39.09 -41.83
N LYS A 514 -16.89 39.63 -42.59
CA LYS A 514 -15.78 38.85 -43.15
C LYS A 514 -14.78 38.43 -42.05
N MET A 515 -14.44 39.33 -41.13
CA MET A 515 -13.58 39.01 -40.01
C MET A 515 -14.19 38.01 -39.04
N MET A 516 -15.52 38.09 -38.82
CA MET A 516 -16.21 37.05 -38.02
C MET A 516 -16.17 35.69 -38.71
N ALA A 517 -16.43 35.64 -40.00
CA ALA A 517 -16.39 34.39 -40.75
C ALA A 517 -14.98 33.77 -40.82
N GLU A 518 -13.93 34.63 -40.90
CA GLU A 518 -12.55 34.18 -40.82
C GLU A 518 -12.15 33.68 -39.43
N ALA A 519 -12.66 34.32 -38.37
CA ALA A 519 -12.46 33.88 -36.98
C ALA A 519 -13.16 32.57 -36.69
N ASP A 520 -14.41 32.42 -37.14
CA ASP A 520 -15.17 31.17 -36.99
C ASP A 520 -14.52 30.01 -37.77
N ALA A 521 -14.04 30.28 -38.98
CA ALA A 521 -13.31 29.28 -39.76
C ALA A 521 -11.99 28.87 -39.11
N ALA A 522 -11.27 29.84 -38.51
CA ALA A 522 -10.05 29.55 -37.75
C ALA A 522 -10.33 28.73 -36.48
N GLN A 523 -11.41 29.03 -35.78
CA GLN A 523 -11.83 28.30 -34.62
C GLN A 523 -12.22 26.84 -34.94
N ILE A 524 -13.00 26.66 -36.01
CA ILE A 524 -13.39 25.32 -36.48
C ILE A 524 -12.18 24.51 -36.92
N LYS A 525 -11.21 25.16 -37.57
CA LYS A 525 -9.96 24.50 -37.98
C LYS A 525 -9.10 24.11 -36.78
N LEU A 526 -8.96 25.00 -35.78
CA LEU A 526 -8.18 24.72 -34.58
C LEU A 526 -8.81 23.60 -33.73
N THR A 527 -10.14 23.59 -33.61
CA THR A 527 -10.84 22.52 -32.90
C THR A 527 -10.78 21.21 -33.68
N GLY A 528 -10.89 21.24 -34.99
CA GLY A 528 -10.74 20.04 -35.81
C GLY A 528 -9.34 19.45 -35.78
N ASP A 529 -8.31 20.30 -35.84
CA ASP A 529 -6.90 19.86 -35.72
C ASP A 529 -6.58 19.30 -34.31
N ALA A 530 -7.17 19.90 -33.28
CA ALA A 530 -7.05 19.40 -31.90
C ALA A 530 -7.75 18.06 -31.69
N GLU A 531 -8.93 17.88 -32.23
CA GLU A 531 -9.63 16.59 -32.19
C GLU A 531 -8.94 15.52 -33.03
N ALA A 532 -8.44 15.87 -34.20
CA ALA A 532 -7.67 14.95 -35.04
C ALA A 532 -6.38 14.48 -34.36
N SER A 533 -5.64 15.41 -33.71
CA SER A 533 -4.43 15.04 -32.96
C SER A 533 -4.74 14.20 -31.72
N LYS A 534 -5.85 14.47 -31.05
CA LYS A 534 -6.33 13.65 -29.93
C LYS A 534 -6.69 12.24 -30.38
N ILE A 535 -7.40 12.11 -31.47
CA ILE A 535 -7.79 10.80 -32.03
C ILE A 535 -6.55 10.04 -32.52
N ALA A 536 -5.59 10.73 -33.15
CA ALA A 536 -4.34 10.14 -33.59
C ALA A 536 -3.47 9.67 -32.41
N ALA A 537 -3.41 10.47 -31.33
CA ALA A 537 -2.68 10.10 -30.12
C ALA A 537 -3.31 8.89 -29.41
N ILE A 538 -4.64 8.85 -29.30
CA ILE A 538 -5.37 7.72 -28.74
C ILE A 538 -5.18 6.47 -29.62
N GLY A 539 -5.28 6.64 -30.95
CA GLY A 539 -5.07 5.54 -31.90
C GLY A 539 -3.66 4.95 -31.81
N LYS A 540 -2.64 5.82 -31.68
CA LYS A 540 -1.25 5.38 -31.57
C LYS A 540 -0.97 4.66 -30.26
N SER A 541 -1.44 5.20 -29.14
CA SER A 541 -1.27 4.55 -27.83
C SER A 541 -2.03 3.22 -27.73
N THR A 542 -3.19 3.14 -28.37
CA THR A 542 -3.98 1.91 -28.42
C THR A 542 -3.32 0.85 -29.30
N ALA A 543 -2.74 1.27 -30.43
CA ALA A 543 -1.99 0.37 -31.32
C ALA A 543 -0.72 -0.18 -30.66
N GLU A 544 0.04 0.69 -29.97
CA GLU A 544 1.24 0.29 -29.23
C GLU A 544 0.89 -0.66 -28.07
N ALA A 545 -0.22 -0.41 -27.37
CA ALA A 545 -0.70 -1.30 -26.32
C ALA A 545 -1.13 -2.66 -26.87
N TYR A 546 -1.81 -2.71 -28.02
CA TYR A 546 -2.16 -3.97 -28.67
C TYR A 546 -0.93 -4.71 -29.19
N GLU A 547 0.04 -4.01 -29.75
CA GLU A 547 1.29 -4.62 -30.22
C GLU A 547 2.08 -5.26 -29.08
N GLN A 548 2.16 -4.60 -27.92
CA GLN A 548 2.78 -5.15 -26.73
C GLN A 548 2.01 -6.36 -26.17
N GLN A 549 0.70 -6.32 -26.18
CA GLN A 549 -0.15 -7.42 -25.75
C GLN A 549 -0.05 -8.64 -26.68
N VAL A 550 0.00 -8.42 -27.99
CA VAL A 550 0.22 -9.49 -29.00
C VAL A 550 1.62 -10.09 -28.86
N LYS A 551 2.63 -9.27 -28.58
CA LYS A 551 4.01 -9.75 -28.34
C LYS A 551 4.14 -10.58 -27.06
N ALA A 552 3.38 -10.22 -26.01
CA ALA A 552 3.44 -10.91 -24.72
C ALA A 552 2.66 -12.24 -24.70
N MET A 553 1.59 -12.35 -25.46
CA MET A 553 0.65 -13.48 -25.38
C MET A 553 0.61 -14.35 -26.66
N GLY A 554 1.21 -13.93 -27.75
CA GLY A 554 1.09 -14.55 -29.08
C GLY A 554 -0.26 -14.22 -29.74
N GLY A 555 -0.24 -14.12 -31.09
CA GLY A 555 -1.40 -13.61 -31.85
C GLY A 555 -2.72 -14.35 -31.59
N ASP A 556 -2.67 -15.68 -31.49
CA ASP A 556 -3.86 -16.51 -31.27
C ASP A 556 -4.43 -16.38 -29.84
N ASN A 557 -3.56 -16.21 -28.88
CA ASN A 557 -4.00 -16.04 -27.48
C ASN A 557 -4.53 -14.63 -27.24
N PHE A 558 -3.97 -13.63 -27.88
CA PHE A 558 -4.46 -12.26 -27.84
C PHE A 558 -5.85 -12.12 -28.49
N ALA A 559 -6.07 -12.78 -29.61
CA ALA A 559 -7.39 -12.79 -30.25
C ALA A 559 -8.45 -13.43 -29.37
N LYS A 560 -8.14 -14.56 -28.71
CA LYS A 560 -9.04 -15.20 -27.74
C LYS A 560 -9.32 -14.34 -26.52
N PHE A 561 -8.29 -13.68 -25.98
CA PHE A 561 -8.43 -12.76 -24.86
C PHE A 561 -9.34 -11.58 -25.24
N LYS A 562 -9.12 -10.99 -26.41
CA LYS A 562 -9.90 -9.83 -26.87
C LYS A 562 -11.35 -10.16 -27.19
N ILE A 563 -11.60 -11.37 -27.69
CA ILE A 563 -12.97 -11.86 -27.87
C ILE A 563 -13.67 -12.03 -26.52
N THR A 564 -12.97 -12.58 -25.53
CA THR A 564 -13.52 -12.77 -24.18
C THR A 564 -13.80 -11.43 -23.48
N GLU A 565 -12.90 -10.46 -23.65
CA GLU A 565 -13.06 -9.10 -23.14
C GLU A 565 -14.24 -8.38 -23.79
N MET A 566 -14.41 -8.50 -25.10
CA MET A 566 -15.57 -7.93 -25.82
C MET A 566 -16.91 -8.56 -25.39
N ILE A 567 -16.90 -9.86 -25.11
CA ILE A 567 -18.08 -10.56 -24.60
C ILE A 567 -18.40 -10.10 -23.18
N GLY A 568 -17.38 -9.89 -22.34
CA GLY A 568 -17.53 -9.44 -20.96
C GLY A 568 -17.99 -8.00 -20.82
N THR A 569 -17.42 -7.09 -21.63
CA THR A 569 -17.73 -5.66 -21.57
C THR A 569 -19.04 -5.28 -22.22
N ASN A 570 -19.48 -6.01 -23.25
CA ASN A 570 -20.74 -5.73 -23.95
C ASN A 570 -21.93 -6.58 -23.43
N GLY A 571 -21.74 -7.34 -22.35
CA GLY A 571 -22.81 -8.10 -21.72
C GLY A 571 -23.44 -9.19 -22.61
N ILE A 572 -22.71 -9.68 -23.62
CA ILE A 572 -23.18 -10.72 -24.51
C ILE A 572 -23.16 -12.04 -23.74
N LYS A 573 -24.30 -12.45 -23.25
CA LYS A 573 -24.49 -13.77 -22.67
C LYS A 573 -24.43 -14.84 -23.76
N ILE A 574 -23.29 -15.52 -23.87
CA ILE A 574 -23.21 -16.76 -24.61
C ILE A 574 -23.63 -17.88 -23.64
N ILE A 575 -24.90 -18.10 -23.58
CA ILE A 575 -25.41 -19.33 -23.00
C ILE A 575 -25.63 -20.26 -24.19
N PRO A 576 -24.94 -21.38 -24.30
CA PRO A 576 -25.37 -22.42 -25.19
C PRO A 576 -26.67 -23.00 -24.63
N GLU A 577 -27.79 -22.73 -25.31
CA GLU A 577 -29.00 -23.49 -25.08
C GLU A 577 -28.70 -24.94 -25.46
N ILE A 578 -28.60 -25.76 -24.45
CA ILE A 578 -28.55 -27.21 -24.66
C ILE A 578 -29.91 -27.60 -25.14
N LEU A 579 -30.01 -27.82 -26.43
CA LEU A 579 -31.20 -28.45 -27.01
C LEU A 579 -31.15 -29.94 -26.60
N ILE A 580 -31.88 -30.27 -25.56
CA ILE A 580 -32.15 -31.67 -25.25
C ILE A 580 -33.20 -32.13 -26.29
N SER A 581 -32.69 -32.87 -27.29
CA SER A 581 -33.51 -33.63 -28.20
C SER A 581 -34.15 -34.77 -27.42
N GLY A 582 -35.36 -34.58 -26.96
CA GLY A 582 -36.28 -35.65 -26.58
C GLY A 582 -37.27 -35.83 -27.71
N ASN A 583 -37.15 -37.02 -28.33
CA ASN A 583 -38.00 -37.53 -29.37
C ASN A 583 -39.47 -37.58 -28.87
N ASP A 584 -40.40 -36.87 -29.47
CA ASP A 584 -41.63 -37.39 -30.00
C ASP A 584 -42.54 -36.26 -30.54
N GLY A 585 -42.92 -36.46 -31.76
CA GLY A 585 -44.18 -36.23 -32.42
C GLY A 585 -44.85 -34.86 -32.33
N GLY A 586 -44.81 -34.11 -33.40
CA GLY A 586 -46.01 -33.34 -33.77
C GLY A 586 -45.90 -31.83 -33.86
N ASN A 587 -45.77 -31.39 -35.07
CA ASN A 587 -46.33 -30.13 -35.63
C ASN A 587 -46.01 -28.78 -35.02
N GLY A 588 -45.32 -27.99 -35.80
CA GLY A 588 -45.82 -26.68 -36.15
C GLY A 588 -44.83 -25.52 -35.92
N PRO A 589 -44.62 -24.72 -36.95
CA PRO A 589 -43.67 -23.59 -36.91
C PRO A 589 -44.31 -22.34 -36.29
N ILE A 590 -44.36 -22.27 -34.98
CA ILE A 590 -44.91 -21.08 -34.29
C ILE A 590 -43.83 -20.32 -33.46
N SER A 591 -42.71 -20.93 -33.18
CA SER A 591 -41.69 -20.28 -32.36
C SER A 591 -40.79 -19.26 -33.11
N GLY A 592 -40.84 -19.23 -34.44
CA GLY A 592 -40.10 -18.25 -35.24
C GLY A 592 -40.80 -16.88 -35.38
N LEU A 593 -42.12 -16.84 -35.22
CA LEU A 593 -42.91 -15.61 -35.39
C LEU A 593 -43.01 -14.75 -34.12
N LEU A 594 -42.90 -15.36 -32.95
CA LEU A 594 -42.88 -14.64 -31.66
C LEU A 594 -41.56 -13.90 -31.39
N GLY A 595 -40.43 -14.40 -31.91
CA GLY A 595 -39.13 -13.75 -31.81
C GLY A 595 -39.02 -12.48 -32.68
N MET A 596 -39.67 -12.47 -33.84
CA MET A 596 -39.67 -11.31 -34.74
C MET A 596 -40.67 -10.21 -34.28
N GLU A 597 -41.77 -10.58 -33.62
CA GLU A 597 -42.73 -9.64 -33.05
C GLU A 597 -42.17 -8.91 -31.82
N LEU A 598 -41.36 -9.60 -31.02
CA LEU A 598 -40.65 -9.03 -29.86
C LEU A 598 -39.53 -8.06 -30.29
N LEU A 599 -38.81 -8.37 -31.37
CA LEU A 599 -37.79 -7.47 -31.94
C LEU A 599 -38.44 -6.21 -32.57
N LYS A 600 -39.60 -6.32 -33.16
CA LYS A 600 -40.34 -5.16 -33.67
C LYS A 600 -40.92 -4.27 -32.55
N GLN A 601 -41.29 -4.85 -31.41
CA GLN A 601 -41.73 -4.08 -30.24
C GLN A 601 -40.62 -3.36 -29.51
N ILE A 602 -39.38 -3.89 -29.54
CA ILE A 602 -38.21 -3.23 -28.93
C ILE A 602 -37.69 -2.08 -29.81
N GLN A 603 -37.72 -2.22 -31.13
CA GLN A 603 -37.39 -1.14 -32.06
C GLN A 603 -38.44 -0.02 -32.15
N GLY A 604 -39.70 -0.32 -31.78
CA GLY A 604 -40.80 0.67 -31.75
C GLY A 604 -40.86 1.52 -30.47
N LYS A 605 -40.08 1.21 -29.44
CA LYS A 605 -40.09 1.96 -28.16
C LYS A 605 -38.95 2.99 -28.00
N GLU A 606 -37.93 2.92 -28.82
CA GLU A 606 -36.85 3.93 -28.79
C GLU A 606 -37.10 5.20 -29.62
N SER A 607 -38.16 5.20 -30.42
CA SER A 607 -38.54 6.36 -31.28
C SER A 607 -39.59 7.29 -30.66
N LYS A 608 -39.99 7.12 -29.38
CA LYS A 608 -41.01 7.96 -28.73
C LYS A 608 -40.58 8.60 -27.41
N LYS A 609 -39.26 8.63 -27.09
CA LYS A 609 -38.81 9.22 -25.84
C LYS A 609 -38.00 10.52 -26.00
N ASP A 610 -37.82 11.03 -27.22
CA ASP A 610 -37.07 12.26 -27.50
C ASP A 610 -37.92 13.44 -28.02
N GLN A 611 -39.23 13.48 -27.70
CA GLN A 611 -40.08 14.62 -28.09
C GLN A 611 -40.99 15.20 -26.99
N THR A 612 -40.68 15.00 -25.70
CA THR A 612 -41.51 15.60 -24.62
C THR A 612 -40.73 16.26 -23.49
N ASP A 613 -39.52 16.79 -23.74
CA ASP A 613 -38.79 17.56 -22.72
C ASP A 613 -38.19 18.90 -23.23
N ILE A 614 -38.85 19.53 -24.20
CA ILE A 614 -38.55 20.93 -24.56
C ILE A 614 -39.89 21.70 -24.61
N ASN A 615 -40.56 21.83 -23.50
CA ASN A 615 -41.60 22.88 -23.30
C ASN A 615 -42.11 22.90 -21.85
N ASP A 616 -41.22 23.13 -20.90
CA ASP A 616 -41.68 23.59 -19.58
C ASP A 616 -40.57 24.21 -18.73
N LYS A 617 -39.95 25.28 -19.23
CA LYS A 617 -39.19 26.23 -18.41
C LYS A 617 -39.18 27.65 -19.00
N SER A 618 -40.39 28.13 -19.27
CA SER A 618 -40.56 29.59 -19.39
C SER A 618 -41.91 29.98 -18.81
N ASN A 619 -42.03 29.88 -17.49
CA ASN A 619 -42.96 30.66 -16.69
C ASN A 619 -42.82 30.29 -15.21
N LYS A 620 -41.93 30.97 -14.51
CA LYS A 620 -42.14 31.50 -13.15
C LYS A 620 -40.87 32.12 -12.62
N ALA A 621 -40.97 33.45 -12.45
CA ALA A 621 -40.30 34.36 -11.54
C ALA A 621 -38.77 34.46 -11.64
#